data_b51e6fb468cbb725959b38b9d3e40111
#
_entry.id   b51e6fb468cbb725959b38b9d3e40111
#
_cell.length_a   1.000
_cell.length_b   1.000
_cell.length_c   1.000
_cell.angle_alpha   90.00
_cell.angle_beta   90.00
_cell.angle_gamma   90.00
#
_symmetry.space_group_name_H-M   'P 1'
#
loop_
_entity.id
_entity.type
_entity.pdbx_description
1 polymer ?
#
loop_
_entity_poly.entity_id
_entity_poly.type
_entity_poly.pdbx_seq_one_letter_code
_entity_poly.pdbx_strand_id
1 'polypeptide(L)'
;PAADRYEARSDPPDTARFASEPQPSPDATGAVWAPSAQPMRLLYGVPGQTPLAAIACELPSGDSAQKPAIRFTRFARADEGAQALMAIIGNGHRERFPVAAVDNGRAFLWEGTAPLESEKLDVLTGRRGVEMTIPGAGTLALNASEAPRDLIESCRFAAQQAFPDSAGPDRSPNAE
;
A
#
# COMPACT_ATOMS: atom_id res chain seq x y z
N PRO A 1 54.48 -8.93 -18.87
CA PRO A 1 53.39 -8.08 -18.53
C PRO A 1 52.15 -8.94 -18.34
N ALA A 2 51.75 -9.09 -17.07
CA ALA A 2 50.56 -9.84 -16.71
C ALA A 2 49.34 -8.97 -17.05
N ALA A 3 48.52 -9.47 -17.96
CA ALA A 3 47.19 -8.92 -18.18
C ALA A 3 46.33 -9.33 -17.01
N ASP A 4 45.96 -8.37 -16.18
CA ASP A 4 44.98 -8.53 -15.14
C ASP A 4 43.65 -8.95 -15.77
N ARG A 5 43.28 -10.20 -15.55
CA ARG A 5 41.96 -10.69 -15.82
C ARG A 5 41.02 -10.07 -14.79
N TYR A 6 40.37 -8.98 -15.18
CA TYR A 6 39.21 -8.50 -14.48
C TYR A 6 38.09 -9.51 -14.72
N GLU A 7 37.98 -10.49 -13.83
CA GLU A 7 36.79 -11.32 -13.77
C GLU A 7 35.65 -10.46 -13.21
N ALA A 8 34.86 -9.92 -14.11
CA ALA A 8 33.60 -9.33 -13.77
C ALA A 8 32.72 -10.43 -13.16
N ARG A 9 32.64 -10.47 -11.84
CA ARG A 9 31.55 -11.16 -11.15
C ARG A 9 30.27 -10.40 -11.47
N SER A 10 29.63 -10.82 -12.52
CA SER A 10 28.30 -10.37 -12.88
C SER A 10 27.28 -11.42 -12.48
N ASP A 11 27.15 -11.66 -11.18
CA ASP A 11 25.87 -12.02 -10.65
C ASP A 11 25.21 -10.69 -10.25
N PRO A 12 24.23 -10.19 -11.02
CA PRO A 12 23.44 -9.10 -10.51
C PRO A 12 22.79 -9.57 -9.21
N PRO A 13 22.76 -8.72 -8.17
CA PRO A 13 22.01 -9.05 -6.97
C PRO A 13 20.62 -9.45 -7.41
N ASP A 14 20.04 -10.42 -6.71
CA ASP A 14 18.72 -10.98 -6.98
C ASP A 14 17.72 -9.81 -7.10
N THR A 15 17.67 -9.26 -8.31
CA THR A 15 16.97 -8.03 -8.61
C THR A 15 15.50 -8.37 -8.63
N ALA A 16 14.74 -7.60 -7.88
CA ALA A 16 13.29 -7.59 -7.85
C ALA A 16 12.70 -8.19 -9.13
N ARG A 17 12.19 -9.41 -9.04
CA ARG A 17 11.54 -10.06 -10.18
C ARG A 17 10.21 -9.38 -10.37
N PHE A 18 10.12 -8.59 -11.41
CA PHE A 18 8.84 -8.07 -11.90
C PHE A 18 8.03 -9.22 -12.50
N ALA A 19 6.73 -9.02 -12.64
CA ALA A 19 5.91 -9.97 -13.35
C ALA A 19 6.53 -10.27 -14.72
N SER A 20 6.65 -11.57 -15.07
CA SER A 20 7.25 -12.02 -16.32
C SER A 20 6.51 -11.49 -17.55
N GLU A 21 5.22 -11.17 -17.39
CA GLU A 21 4.40 -10.48 -18.40
C GLU A 21 3.92 -9.15 -17.82
N PRO A 22 4.44 -8.01 -18.30
CA PRO A 22 3.92 -6.70 -17.91
C PRO A 22 2.44 -6.58 -18.24
N GLN A 23 1.65 -6.16 -17.26
CA GLN A 23 0.23 -5.94 -17.44
C GLN A 23 -0.05 -4.51 -17.88
N PRO A 24 -1.02 -4.30 -18.78
CA PRO A 24 -1.42 -2.96 -19.16
C PRO A 24 -2.05 -2.22 -18.00
N SER A 25 -1.98 -0.89 -18.04
CA SER A 25 -2.74 -0.05 -17.12
C SER A 25 -4.25 -0.32 -17.32
N PRO A 26 -4.99 -0.62 -16.25
CA PRO A 26 -6.42 -0.89 -16.38
C PRO A 26 -7.19 0.40 -16.64
N ASP A 27 -8.31 0.26 -17.34
CA ASP A 27 -9.27 1.35 -17.45
C ASP A 27 -10.01 1.52 -16.11
N ALA A 28 -9.86 2.67 -15.51
CA ALA A 28 -10.53 3.05 -14.26
C ALA A 28 -11.70 4.00 -14.47
N THR A 29 -12.20 4.13 -15.71
CA THR A 29 -13.38 4.95 -16.01
C THR A 29 -14.59 4.41 -15.23
N GLY A 30 -15.21 5.27 -14.42
CA GLY A 30 -16.35 4.87 -13.57
C GLY A 30 -15.98 4.04 -12.34
N ALA A 31 -14.70 3.81 -12.08
CA ALA A 31 -14.27 3.14 -10.85
C ALA A 31 -14.47 4.05 -9.63
N VAL A 32 -14.91 3.43 -8.53
CA VAL A 32 -15.19 4.09 -7.26
C VAL A 32 -14.66 3.26 -6.09
N TRP A 33 -14.47 3.92 -4.96
CA TRP A 33 -14.24 3.26 -3.69
C TRP A 33 -15.57 2.85 -3.06
N ALA A 34 -15.65 1.63 -2.57
CA ALA A 34 -16.82 1.10 -1.88
C ALA A 34 -16.41 0.24 -0.67
N PRO A 35 -17.19 0.25 0.42
CA PRO A 35 -16.97 -0.68 1.53
C PRO A 35 -17.04 -2.14 1.06
N SER A 36 -16.16 -2.97 1.62
CA SER A 36 -16.23 -4.41 1.41
C SER A 36 -17.10 -5.08 2.48
N ALA A 37 -17.36 -6.39 2.32
CA ALA A 37 -18.00 -7.18 3.37
C ALA A 37 -17.14 -7.30 4.65
N GLN A 38 -15.84 -7.11 4.54
CA GLN A 38 -14.95 -7.04 5.70
C GLN A 38 -14.97 -5.63 6.29
N PRO A 39 -15.07 -5.50 7.62
CA PRO A 39 -15.04 -4.18 8.26
C PRO A 39 -13.69 -3.49 8.01
N MET A 40 -13.71 -2.17 8.00
CA MET A 40 -12.52 -1.33 7.85
C MET A 40 -11.70 -1.64 6.59
N ARG A 41 -12.39 -2.01 5.50
CA ARG A 41 -11.78 -2.30 4.21
C ARG A 41 -12.58 -1.69 3.07
N LEU A 42 -11.89 -1.02 2.16
CA LEU A 42 -12.44 -0.48 0.93
C LEU A 42 -11.92 -1.26 -0.28
N LEU A 43 -12.80 -1.47 -1.24
CA LEU A 43 -12.47 -1.96 -2.58
C LEU A 43 -12.58 -0.82 -3.58
N TYR A 44 -11.67 -0.79 -4.54
CA TYR A 44 -11.69 0.16 -5.65
C TYR A 44 -11.90 -0.58 -6.96
N GLY A 45 -12.87 -0.16 -7.74
CA GLY A 45 -13.15 -0.74 -9.05
C GLY A 45 -14.46 -0.25 -9.64
N VAL A 46 -14.75 -0.71 -10.84
CA VAL A 46 -16.03 -0.45 -11.49
C VAL A 46 -17.10 -1.35 -10.88
N PRO A 47 -18.24 -0.82 -10.43
CA PRO A 47 -19.32 -1.63 -9.87
C PRO A 47 -19.71 -2.81 -10.76
N GLY A 48 -19.80 -4.00 -10.16
CA GLY A 48 -20.11 -5.26 -10.87
C GLY A 48 -18.93 -5.92 -11.57
N GLN A 49 -17.73 -5.34 -11.50
CA GLN A 49 -16.50 -5.93 -12.02
C GLN A 49 -15.54 -6.35 -10.91
N THR A 50 -14.52 -7.11 -11.30
CA THR A 50 -13.44 -7.48 -10.38
C THR A 50 -12.75 -6.23 -9.85
N PRO A 51 -12.53 -6.12 -8.52
CA PRO A 51 -11.83 -4.97 -7.96
C PRO A 51 -10.43 -4.80 -8.54
N LEU A 52 -9.99 -3.57 -8.64
CA LEU A 52 -8.65 -3.19 -9.13
C LEU A 52 -7.66 -2.99 -7.99
N ALA A 53 -8.13 -2.50 -6.86
CA ALA A 53 -7.32 -2.28 -5.66
C ALA A 53 -8.17 -2.39 -4.39
N ALA A 54 -7.51 -2.52 -3.25
CA ALA A 54 -8.12 -2.41 -1.94
C ALA A 54 -7.18 -1.71 -0.96
N ILE A 55 -7.78 -1.08 0.06
CA ILE A 55 -7.09 -0.65 1.26
C ILE A 55 -7.84 -1.17 2.49
N ALA A 56 -7.11 -1.55 3.51
CA ALA A 56 -7.67 -2.09 4.74
C ALA A 56 -6.91 -1.57 5.97
N CYS A 57 -7.65 -1.29 7.02
CA CYS A 57 -7.08 -1.03 8.34
C CYS A 57 -6.67 -2.35 8.99
N GLU A 58 -5.44 -2.44 9.43
CA GLU A 58 -4.93 -3.56 10.21
C GLU A 58 -4.61 -3.10 11.62
N LEU A 59 -5.37 -3.61 12.55
CA LEU A 59 -5.11 -3.43 13.98
C LEU A 59 -4.54 -4.75 14.53
N PRO A 60 -3.44 -4.68 15.28
CA PRO A 60 -2.90 -5.87 15.93
C PRO A 60 -3.92 -6.44 16.90
N SER A 61 -3.97 -7.75 17.01
CA SER A 61 -4.81 -8.48 17.96
C SER A 61 -3.95 -9.15 19.03
N GLY A 62 -4.39 -9.06 20.29
CA GLY A 62 -3.68 -9.65 21.42
C GLY A 62 -2.29 -9.06 21.65
N ASP A 63 -1.34 -9.89 22.11
CA ASP A 63 0.04 -9.49 22.40
C ASP A 63 0.94 -9.40 21.15
N SER A 64 0.36 -9.15 19.99
CA SER A 64 1.10 -9.01 18.76
C SER A 64 2.04 -7.80 18.81
N ALA A 65 3.32 -8.00 18.46
CA ALA A 65 4.29 -6.90 18.28
C ALA A 65 4.03 -6.07 17.01
N GLN A 66 3.02 -6.41 16.21
CA GLN A 66 2.66 -5.66 15.01
C GLN A 66 2.08 -4.31 15.40
N LYS A 67 2.43 -3.30 14.63
CA LYS A 67 1.86 -1.96 14.77
C LYS A 67 0.64 -1.79 13.87
N PRO A 68 -0.31 -0.91 14.23
CA PRO A 68 -1.41 -0.53 13.36
C PRO A 68 -0.90 -0.05 12.01
N ALA A 69 -1.53 -0.50 10.93
CA ALA A 69 -1.10 -0.21 9.58
C ALA A 69 -2.29 -0.11 8.61
N ILE A 70 -2.05 0.52 7.47
CA ILE A 70 -2.92 0.40 6.29
C ILE A 70 -2.27 -0.59 5.35
N ARG A 71 -3.03 -1.64 4.97
CA ARG A 71 -2.64 -2.58 3.93
C ARG A 71 -3.18 -2.12 2.59
N PHE A 72 -2.32 -2.17 1.59
CA PHE A 72 -2.65 -1.99 0.17
C PHE A 72 -2.70 -3.34 -0.52
N THR A 73 -3.69 -3.57 -1.35
CA THR A 73 -3.74 -4.70 -2.27
C THR A 73 -3.99 -4.16 -3.68
N ARG A 74 -3.14 -4.52 -4.63
CA ARG A 74 -3.36 -4.28 -6.05
C ARG A 74 -3.73 -5.62 -6.70
N PHE A 75 -4.93 -5.73 -7.25
CA PHE A 75 -5.45 -6.93 -7.91
C PHE A 75 -4.87 -7.08 -9.32
N ALA A 76 -3.56 -7.12 -9.39
CA ALA A 76 -2.79 -7.44 -10.58
C ALA A 76 -1.87 -8.60 -10.27
N ARG A 77 -1.70 -9.52 -11.23
CA ARG A 77 -0.85 -10.69 -11.04
C ARG A 77 0.60 -10.27 -10.80
N ALA A 78 1.21 -10.94 -9.86
CA ALA A 78 2.64 -10.87 -9.59
C ALA A 78 3.25 -12.26 -9.76
N ASP A 79 4.54 -12.34 -9.98
CA ASP A 79 5.25 -13.61 -9.92
C ASP A 79 5.57 -13.97 -8.46
N GLU A 80 5.63 -15.27 -8.16
CA GLU A 80 6.04 -15.73 -6.85
C GLU A 80 7.40 -15.13 -6.45
N GLY A 81 7.48 -14.59 -5.23
CA GLY A 81 8.67 -13.95 -4.69
C GLY A 81 8.99 -12.57 -5.27
N ALA A 82 8.14 -12.02 -6.14
CA ALA A 82 8.34 -10.69 -6.68
C ALA A 82 8.23 -9.62 -5.58
N GLN A 83 9.09 -8.61 -5.68
CA GLN A 83 9.09 -7.43 -4.82
C GLN A 83 9.21 -6.18 -5.68
N ALA A 84 8.56 -5.10 -5.29
CA ALA A 84 8.61 -3.83 -6.00
C ALA A 84 8.40 -2.64 -5.05
N LEU A 85 8.59 -1.44 -5.58
CA LEU A 85 8.14 -0.21 -4.95
C LEU A 85 6.90 0.28 -5.70
N MET A 86 5.78 0.32 -4.99
CA MET A 86 4.55 0.95 -5.46
C MET A 86 4.67 2.46 -5.27
N ALA A 87 4.58 3.21 -6.36
CA ALA A 87 4.52 4.65 -6.32
C ALA A 87 3.07 5.13 -6.28
N ILE A 88 2.74 6.03 -5.37
CA ILE A 88 1.46 6.75 -5.36
C ILE A 88 1.77 8.24 -5.49
N ILE A 89 1.17 8.88 -6.50
CA ILE A 89 1.44 10.27 -6.86
C ILE A 89 0.12 11.02 -6.95
N GLY A 90 0.03 12.13 -6.25
CA GLY A 90 -1.12 13.04 -6.27
C GLY A 90 -1.24 13.84 -4.98
N ASN A 91 -2.20 14.73 -4.91
CA ASN A 91 -2.44 15.60 -3.76
C ASN A 91 -1.20 16.39 -3.27
N GLY A 92 -0.21 16.62 -4.16
CA GLY A 92 1.05 17.27 -3.80
C GLY A 92 2.11 16.33 -3.24
N HIS A 93 1.84 15.03 -3.16
CA HIS A 93 2.73 14.00 -2.62
C HIS A 93 3.23 13.05 -3.69
N ARG A 94 4.40 12.47 -3.44
CA ARG A 94 5.02 11.40 -4.26
C ARG A 94 5.61 10.37 -3.32
N GLU A 95 4.83 9.34 -3.02
CA GLU A 95 5.20 8.37 -2.02
C GLU A 95 5.53 7.01 -2.64
N ARG A 96 6.38 6.27 -1.96
CA ARG A 96 6.76 4.91 -2.34
C ARG A 96 6.54 3.97 -1.17
N PHE A 97 5.89 2.84 -1.49
CA PHE A 97 5.56 1.79 -0.54
C PHE A 97 6.15 0.48 -1.03
N PRO A 98 6.94 -0.24 -0.20
CA PRO A 98 7.36 -1.59 -0.53
C PRO A 98 6.13 -2.49 -0.68
N VAL A 99 6.10 -3.27 -1.74
CA VAL A 99 5.08 -4.28 -2.01
C VAL A 99 5.74 -5.59 -2.41
N ALA A 100 5.09 -6.70 -2.10
CA ALA A 100 5.52 -8.02 -2.44
C ALA A 100 4.36 -8.84 -3.01
N ALA A 101 4.72 -9.89 -3.74
CA ALA A 101 3.76 -10.86 -4.20
C ALA A 101 3.26 -11.71 -3.03
N VAL A 102 1.96 -11.74 -2.82
CA VAL A 102 1.30 -12.54 -1.78
C VAL A 102 0.29 -13.48 -2.43
N ASP A 103 0.36 -14.76 -2.07
CA ASP A 103 -0.56 -15.77 -2.56
C ASP A 103 -1.93 -15.62 -1.85
N ASN A 104 -2.98 -15.47 -2.63
CA ASN A 104 -4.36 -15.43 -2.12
C ASN A 104 -5.11 -16.75 -2.29
N GLY A 105 -4.41 -17.84 -2.63
CA GLY A 105 -4.95 -19.16 -2.92
C GLY A 105 -5.42 -19.37 -4.37
N ARG A 106 -5.37 -18.31 -5.22
CA ARG A 106 -5.71 -18.37 -6.65
C ARG A 106 -4.61 -17.79 -7.52
N ALA A 107 -3.92 -16.78 -7.04
CA ALA A 107 -2.85 -16.10 -7.75
C ALA A 107 -2.01 -15.30 -6.75
N PHE A 108 -0.79 -14.97 -7.15
CA PHE A 108 0.01 -13.97 -6.46
C PHE A 108 -0.48 -12.57 -6.84
N LEU A 109 -0.76 -11.75 -5.85
CA LEU A 109 -1.15 -10.35 -5.99
C LEU A 109 -0.15 -9.45 -5.27
N TRP A 110 -0.13 -8.18 -5.61
CA TRP A 110 0.72 -7.21 -4.95
C TRP A 110 0.10 -6.72 -3.65
N GLU A 111 0.81 -6.88 -2.55
CA GLU A 111 0.42 -6.34 -1.24
C GLU A 111 1.58 -5.62 -0.57
N GLY A 112 1.24 -4.61 0.22
CA GLY A 112 2.17 -3.88 1.07
C GLY A 112 1.44 -3.21 2.20
N THR A 113 2.19 -2.76 3.21
CA THR A 113 1.64 -2.06 4.36
C THR A 113 2.37 -0.75 4.60
N ALA A 114 1.66 0.22 5.15
CA ALA A 114 2.26 1.44 5.68
C ALA A 114 1.84 1.61 7.15
N PRO A 115 2.78 1.94 8.05
CA PRO A 115 2.42 2.28 9.43
C PRO A 115 1.35 3.35 9.46
N LEU A 116 0.37 3.22 10.35
CA LEU A 116 -0.78 4.12 10.42
C LEU A 116 -0.40 5.56 10.75
N GLU A 117 0.70 5.74 11.47
CA GLU A 117 1.30 7.04 11.81
C GLU A 117 2.12 7.68 10.68
N SER A 118 2.34 6.95 9.59
CA SER A 118 3.18 7.44 8.47
C SER A 118 2.52 8.60 7.75
N GLU A 119 3.23 9.71 7.63
CA GLU A 119 2.82 10.87 6.82
C GLU A 119 2.68 10.54 5.33
N LYS A 120 3.30 9.43 4.86
CA LYS A 120 3.13 8.96 3.48
C LYS A 120 1.67 8.65 3.12
N LEU A 121 0.83 8.32 4.11
CA LEU A 121 -0.59 8.09 3.90
C LEU A 121 -1.35 9.35 3.46
N ASP A 122 -0.75 10.53 3.65
CA ASP A 122 -1.39 11.80 3.28
C ASP A 122 -1.61 11.93 1.77
N VAL A 123 -0.86 11.19 0.95
CA VAL A 123 -1.12 11.08 -0.48
C VAL A 123 -2.55 10.62 -0.79
N LEU A 124 -3.16 9.81 0.09
CA LEU A 124 -4.53 9.28 -0.04
C LEU A 124 -5.59 10.11 0.67
N THR A 125 -5.20 11.06 1.52
CA THR A 125 -6.17 11.83 2.33
C THR A 125 -6.62 13.12 1.66
N GLY A 126 -6.05 13.47 0.52
CA GLY A 126 -6.43 14.64 -0.26
C GLY A 126 -7.73 14.45 -1.04
N ARG A 127 -8.18 15.53 -1.66
CA ARG A 127 -9.45 15.60 -2.39
C ARG A 127 -9.35 15.26 -3.87
N ARG A 128 -8.14 15.07 -4.39
CA ARG A 128 -7.90 14.79 -5.80
C ARG A 128 -7.68 13.30 -6.02
N GLY A 129 -7.88 12.86 -7.25
CA GLY A 129 -7.43 11.55 -7.68
C GLY A 129 -5.91 11.44 -7.61
N VAL A 130 -5.44 10.22 -7.46
CA VAL A 130 -4.01 9.89 -7.44
C VAL A 130 -3.72 8.75 -8.41
N GLU A 131 -2.47 8.60 -8.79
CA GLU A 131 -2.00 7.49 -9.61
C GLU A 131 -1.19 6.51 -8.78
N MET A 132 -1.53 5.23 -8.87
CA MET A 132 -0.83 4.12 -8.24
C MET A 132 -0.11 3.32 -9.32
N THR A 133 1.21 3.29 -9.27
CA THR A 133 2.04 2.56 -10.25
C THR A 133 2.88 1.50 -9.56
N ILE A 134 2.83 0.27 -10.10
CA ILE A 134 3.75 -0.81 -9.73
C ILE A 134 4.45 -1.26 -11.01
N PRO A 135 5.79 -1.35 -11.02
CA PRO A 135 6.52 -1.88 -12.16
C PRO A 135 5.99 -3.26 -12.58
N GLY A 136 5.64 -3.43 -13.84
CA GLY A 136 5.05 -4.65 -14.36
C GLY A 136 3.54 -4.82 -14.15
N ALA A 137 2.89 -3.99 -13.32
CA ALA A 137 1.44 -4.03 -13.10
C ALA A 137 0.69 -2.78 -13.61
N GLY A 138 1.36 -1.92 -14.35
CA GLY A 138 0.81 -0.70 -14.93
C GLY A 138 0.49 0.37 -13.89
N THR A 139 -0.15 1.43 -14.38
CA THR A 139 -0.62 2.57 -13.57
C THR A 139 -2.13 2.49 -13.41
N LEU A 140 -2.60 2.53 -12.18
CA LEU A 140 -4.01 2.60 -11.83
C LEU A 140 -4.36 4.02 -11.42
N ALA A 141 -5.26 4.66 -12.15
CA ALA A 141 -5.86 5.92 -11.73
C ALA A 141 -6.88 5.66 -10.61
N LEU A 142 -6.67 6.25 -9.45
CA LEU A 142 -7.61 6.26 -8.33
C LEU A 142 -8.39 7.56 -8.36
N ASN A 143 -9.66 7.48 -8.72
CA ASN A 143 -10.53 8.65 -8.84
C ASN A 143 -10.71 9.35 -7.49
N ALA A 144 -10.93 10.65 -7.52
CA ALA A 144 -11.15 11.46 -6.33
C ALA A 144 -12.28 10.90 -5.46
N SER A 145 -12.01 10.75 -4.15
CA SER A 145 -12.98 10.26 -3.17
C SER A 145 -12.51 10.61 -1.76
N GLU A 146 -13.43 10.83 -0.86
CA GLU A 146 -13.14 11.02 0.57
C GLU A 146 -13.00 9.68 1.31
N ALA A 147 -13.47 8.57 0.73
CA ALA A 147 -13.50 7.27 1.39
C ALA A 147 -12.13 6.78 1.91
N PRO A 148 -11.01 6.91 1.17
CA PRO A 148 -9.70 6.53 1.70
C PRO A 148 -9.30 7.34 2.94
N ARG A 149 -9.56 8.66 2.97
CA ARG A 149 -9.31 9.51 4.13
C ARG A 149 -10.14 9.04 5.31
N ASP A 150 -11.43 8.85 5.11
CA ASP A 150 -12.36 8.46 6.18
C ASP A 150 -11.98 7.11 6.78
N LEU A 151 -11.51 6.15 5.96
CA LEU A 151 -10.98 4.88 6.43
C LEU A 151 -9.72 5.08 7.29
N ILE A 152 -8.75 5.87 6.82
CA ILE A 152 -7.50 6.12 7.54
C ILE A 152 -7.78 6.81 8.88
N GLU A 153 -8.65 7.81 8.90
CA GLU A 153 -9.04 8.51 10.13
C GLU A 153 -9.76 7.58 11.10
N SER A 154 -10.70 6.76 10.61
CA SER A 154 -11.39 5.76 11.43
C SER A 154 -10.44 4.70 11.98
N CYS A 155 -9.44 4.28 11.19
CA CYS A 155 -8.39 3.37 11.61
C CYS A 155 -7.53 3.98 12.73
N ARG A 156 -7.13 5.24 12.59
CA ARG A 156 -6.38 5.98 13.62
C ARG A 156 -7.16 6.09 14.92
N PHE A 157 -8.45 6.41 14.82
CA PHE A 157 -9.33 6.48 15.99
C PHE A 157 -9.45 5.12 16.69
N ALA A 158 -9.70 4.05 15.93
CA ALA A 158 -9.80 2.69 16.49
C ALA A 158 -8.48 2.22 17.13
N ALA A 159 -7.34 2.56 16.53
CA ALA A 159 -6.03 2.25 17.08
C ALA A 159 -5.78 2.95 18.42
N GLN A 160 -6.18 4.21 18.57
CA GLN A 160 -6.05 4.96 19.82
C GLN A 160 -6.92 4.36 20.93
N GLN A 161 -8.10 3.85 20.61
CA GLN A 161 -8.98 3.19 21.60
C GLN A 161 -8.43 1.81 22.02
N ALA A 162 -7.86 1.06 21.08
CA ALA A 162 -7.32 -0.26 21.35
C ALA A 162 -5.97 -0.21 22.10
N PHE A 163 -5.19 0.87 21.93
CA PHE A 163 -3.84 1.03 22.46
C PHE A 163 -3.64 2.44 23.07
N PRO A 164 -4.30 2.77 24.19
CA PRO A 164 -4.28 4.11 24.76
C PRO A 164 -2.88 4.57 25.24
N ASP A 165 -1.97 3.63 25.54
CA ASP A 165 -0.61 3.94 25.98
C ASP A 165 0.35 4.37 24.86
N SER A 166 -0.11 4.36 23.58
CA SER A 166 0.67 4.85 22.45
C SER A 166 0.62 6.38 22.28
N ALA A 167 -0.22 7.07 23.04
CA ALA A 167 -0.19 8.52 23.17
C ALA A 167 1.02 8.90 24.05
N GLY A 168 1.99 9.60 23.46
CA GLY A 168 3.21 10.02 24.13
C GLY A 168 2.95 10.76 25.43
N PRO A 169 3.97 10.90 26.30
CA PRO A 169 3.79 11.42 27.65
C PRO A 169 3.17 12.82 27.60
N ASP A 170 2.03 12.92 28.25
CA ASP A 170 1.34 14.17 28.56
C ASP A 170 2.36 15.16 29.14
N ARG A 171 2.61 16.25 28.44
CA ARG A 171 3.33 17.39 29.00
C ARG A 171 2.38 18.07 29.98
N SER A 172 2.41 17.63 31.22
CA SER A 172 1.83 18.41 32.29
C SER A 172 2.44 19.82 32.29
N PRO A 173 1.62 20.87 32.18
CA PRO A 173 2.14 22.22 32.45
C PRO A 173 2.44 22.35 33.94
N ASN A 174 3.71 22.65 34.24
CA ASN A 174 4.13 22.99 35.60
C ASN A 174 3.22 24.04 36.21
N ALA A 175 2.69 23.69 37.35
CA ALA A 175 2.14 24.64 38.31
C ALA A 175 3.28 25.38 39.00
N GLU A 176 3.29 26.68 38.93
CA GLU A 176 3.74 27.61 39.94
C GLU A 176 2.67 28.64 40.19
#